data_a82546371c3d59b358e704f7a3488b75
#
_entry.id   a82546371c3d59b358e704f7a3488b75
#
_cell.length_a   1.000
_cell.length_b   1.000
_cell.length_c   1.000
_cell.angle_alpha   90.00
_cell.angle_beta   90.00
_cell.angle_gamma   90.00
#
_symmetry.space_group_name_H-M   'P 1'
#
loop_
_entity.id
_entity.type
_entity.pdbx_description
1 polymer ?
#
loop_
_entity_poly.entity_id
_entity_poly.type
_entity_poly.pdbx_seq_one_letter_code
_entity_poly.pdbx_strand_id
1 'polypeptide(L)'
;MRAQLASATTRAVNAASRRLHRGHGTVAGGRAGLRVDPRLLEHLSAGRQVVLVSGTNGKTTTTRLLTVGLGAGGDAVVSNETGSNMPPGHVAALAGTDAPRAVLEVDEAYVPRVLTATAASAAVLLNLSRDQLDRTNEVRMVAGRWRAALAAAPHTHVVANADDPLVAWGAGAARVVHWVGAGLRWQLDAVGCPSCEERITFGEGTWSCASCGFSRPEPEASLLLRPDGAADAVWADGRVLPVRLQLPGRFNLANALMATVACEACGVDAAVALDAMATVHEVAGRFTVRTFGDVWARLMLAKNPAGWDELLDLVAGSDTPLVVSINARVADGADPSWLWDVPYERLAGRSVVATGDRYRDLSVRLQYAGVAHVAEPDPVRAVQRAGGGPGVPRDATVDVIGNYTAFHDLLEAQ
;
A
#
# COMPACT_ATOMS: atom_id res chain seq x y z
N MET A 1 -24.53 1.58 -27.09
CA MET A 1 -23.81 2.29 -28.15
C MET A 1 -22.75 3.24 -27.61
N ARG A 2 -23.08 4.25 -26.75
CA ARG A 2 -22.09 5.22 -26.22
C ARG A 2 -20.97 4.56 -25.42
N ALA A 3 -21.30 3.65 -24.48
CA ALA A 3 -20.32 2.90 -23.67
C ALA A 3 -19.39 2.01 -24.51
N GLN A 4 -19.92 1.37 -25.57
CA GLN A 4 -19.11 0.56 -26.49
C GLN A 4 -18.10 1.42 -27.26
N LEU A 5 -18.54 2.59 -27.78
CA LEU A 5 -17.65 3.55 -28.43
C LEU A 5 -16.57 4.05 -27.46
N ALA A 6 -16.96 4.42 -26.24
CA ALA A 6 -16.03 4.87 -25.20
C ALA A 6 -14.99 3.80 -24.82
N SER A 7 -15.43 2.55 -24.68
CA SER A 7 -14.55 1.41 -24.42
C SER A 7 -13.58 1.17 -25.60
N ALA A 8 -14.07 1.21 -26.84
CA ALA A 8 -13.22 1.09 -28.02
C ALA A 8 -12.20 2.23 -28.12
N THR A 9 -12.60 3.47 -27.83
CA THR A 9 -11.71 4.65 -27.75
C THR A 9 -10.64 4.44 -26.70
N THR A 10 -11.00 3.96 -25.50
CA THR A 10 -10.05 3.65 -24.42
C THR A 10 -8.98 2.67 -24.90
N ARG A 11 -9.41 1.54 -25.50
CA ARG A 11 -8.49 0.51 -26.01
C ARG A 11 -7.57 1.04 -27.10
N ALA A 12 -8.11 1.80 -28.05
CA ALA A 12 -7.34 2.36 -29.17
C ALA A 12 -6.27 3.34 -28.69
N VAL A 13 -6.62 4.26 -27.78
CA VAL A 13 -5.67 5.23 -27.21
C VAL A 13 -4.60 4.53 -26.35
N ASN A 14 -4.97 3.52 -25.55
CA ASN A 14 -4.01 2.72 -24.79
C ASN A 14 -3.03 1.99 -25.71
N ALA A 15 -3.51 1.39 -26.79
CA ALA A 15 -2.67 0.70 -27.77
C ALA A 15 -1.71 1.67 -28.49
N ALA A 16 -2.19 2.84 -28.88
CA ALA A 16 -1.37 3.88 -29.50
C ALA A 16 -0.28 4.41 -28.53
N SER A 17 -0.64 4.66 -27.25
CA SER A 17 0.31 5.14 -26.24
C SER A 17 1.44 4.14 -25.99
N ARG A 18 1.12 2.83 -25.90
CA ARG A 18 2.14 1.77 -25.77
C ARG A 18 3.06 1.70 -26.99
N ARG A 19 2.50 1.78 -28.20
CA ARG A 19 3.32 1.76 -29.45
C ARG A 19 4.26 2.96 -29.58
N LEU A 20 3.85 4.11 -29.02
CA LEU A 20 4.65 5.34 -29.08
C LEU A 20 5.62 5.50 -27.89
N HIS A 21 5.73 4.47 -27.03
CA HIS A 21 6.57 4.49 -25.80
C HIS A 21 6.31 5.71 -24.91
N ARG A 22 5.10 6.26 -24.92
CA ARG A 22 4.68 7.41 -24.09
C ARG A 22 4.00 6.94 -22.78
N GLY A 23 4.76 6.17 -21.96
CA GLY A 23 4.28 5.57 -20.72
C GLY A 23 3.43 4.30 -20.95
N HIS A 24 2.94 3.72 -19.84
CA HIS A 24 2.16 2.46 -19.85
C HIS A 24 0.78 2.56 -20.50
N GLY A 25 0.37 3.74 -21.00
CA GLY A 25 -0.87 3.97 -21.75
C GLY A 25 -2.16 3.91 -20.92
N THR A 26 -2.07 3.70 -19.61
CA THR A 26 -3.22 3.40 -18.77
C THR A 26 -4.09 4.60 -18.46
N VAL A 27 -3.52 5.78 -18.25
CA VAL A 27 -4.28 6.99 -17.88
C VAL A 27 -4.88 7.71 -19.09
N ALA A 28 -4.14 7.80 -20.18
CA ALA A 28 -4.55 8.56 -21.38
C ALA A 28 -5.81 7.98 -22.02
N GLY A 29 -5.84 6.66 -22.22
CA GLY A 29 -7.01 5.96 -22.77
C GLY A 29 -8.23 6.06 -21.88
N GLY A 30 -8.06 5.88 -20.56
CA GLY A 30 -9.17 6.03 -19.62
C GLY A 30 -9.75 7.44 -19.59
N ARG A 31 -8.89 8.48 -19.67
CA ARG A 31 -9.36 9.88 -19.82
C ARG A 31 -10.15 10.10 -21.10
N ALA A 32 -9.68 9.54 -22.22
CA ALA A 32 -10.38 9.63 -23.50
C ALA A 32 -11.75 8.94 -23.45
N GLY A 33 -11.82 7.73 -22.89
CA GLY A 33 -13.07 7.02 -22.69
C GLY A 33 -14.08 7.76 -21.83
N LEU A 34 -13.63 8.30 -20.68
CA LEU A 34 -14.48 9.07 -19.77
C LEU A 34 -14.97 10.40 -20.36
N ARG A 35 -14.26 10.99 -21.33
CA ARG A 35 -14.76 12.15 -22.09
C ARG A 35 -15.88 11.76 -23.05
N VAL A 36 -15.79 10.58 -23.66
CA VAL A 36 -16.85 10.05 -24.54
C VAL A 36 -18.05 9.63 -23.72
N ASP A 37 -17.84 8.92 -22.58
CA ASP A 37 -18.89 8.48 -21.67
C ASP A 37 -18.48 8.69 -20.21
N PRO A 38 -18.98 9.73 -19.52
CA PRO A 38 -18.69 9.98 -18.11
C PRO A 38 -19.10 8.86 -17.13
N ARG A 39 -20.04 7.98 -17.54
CA ARG A 39 -20.52 6.82 -16.77
C ARG A 39 -19.82 5.52 -17.20
N LEU A 40 -18.72 5.60 -17.94
CA LEU A 40 -18.04 4.42 -18.49
C LEU A 40 -17.59 3.45 -17.40
N LEU A 41 -17.12 3.95 -16.23
CA LEU A 41 -16.73 3.10 -15.10
C LEU A 41 -17.91 2.26 -14.60
N GLU A 42 -19.09 2.85 -14.47
CA GLU A 42 -20.32 2.17 -14.08
C GLU A 42 -20.71 1.07 -15.10
N HIS A 43 -20.68 1.41 -16.39
CA HIS A 43 -20.99 0.45 -17.45
C HIS A 43 -20.01 -0.73 -17.53
N LEU A 44 -18.72 -0.47 -17.29
CA LEU A 44 -17.69 -1.51 -17.30
C LEU A 44 -17.70 -2.38 -16.05
N SER A 45 -18.22 -1.88 -14.95
CA SER A 45 -18.34 -2.62 -13.67
C SER A 45 -19.60 -3.47 -13.61
N ALA A 46 -20.61 -3.16 -14.42
CA ALA A 46 -21.88 -3.86 -14.40
C ALA A 46 -21.71 -5.38 -14.64
N GLY A 47 -22.29 -6.19 -13.75
CA GLY A 47 -22.20 -7.65 -13.81
C GLY A 47 -20.88 -8.26 -13.34
N ARG A 48 -19.92 -7.47 -12.86
CA ARG A 48 -18.67 -7.93 -12.26
C ARG A 48 -18.75 -7.91 -10.75
N GLN A 49 -18.07 -8.85 -10.09
CA GLN A 49 -17.77 -8.75 -8.68
C GLN A 49 -16.55 -7.81 -8.52
N VAL A 50 -16.79 -6.58 -8.03
CA VAL A 50 -15.74 -5.57 -7.88
C VAL A 50 -15.34 -5.46 -6.42
N VAL A 51 -14.03 -5.54 -6.14
CA VAL A 51 -13.44 -5.31 -4.82
C VAL A 51 -12.53 -4.09 -4.90
N LEU A 52 -12.73 -3.13 -3.99
CA LEU A 52 -11.88 -1.96 -3.87
C LEU A 52 -10.82 -2.19 -2.80
N VAL A 53 -9.60 -1.69 -3.03
CA VAL A 53 -8.53 -1.67 -2.02
C VAL A 53 -8.07 -0.24 -1.84
N SER A 54 -8.16 0.29 -0.62
CA SER A 54 -7.74 1.65 -0.30
C SER A 54 -7.05 1.75 1.06
N GLY A 55 -6.35 2.83 1.26
CA GLY A 55 -5.56 3.15 2.44
C GLY A 55 -4.27 3.87 2.05
N THR A 56 -3.62 4.55 2.96
CA THR A 56 -2.42 5.34 2.66
C THR A 56 -1.26 4.44 2.22
N ASN A 57 -1.03 3.34 2.95
CA ASN A 57 0.02 2.36 2.66
C ASN A 57 -0.55 0.97 2.41
N GLY A 58 0.19 0.12 1.68
CA GLY A 58 -0.16 -1.27 1.43
C GLY A 58 -1.10 -1.54 0.25
N LYS A 59 -1.69 -0.52 -0.38
CA LYS A 59 -2.68 -0.65 -1.48
C LYS A 59 -2.24 -1.61 -2.58
N THR A 60 -1.10 -1.34 -3.21
CA THR A 60 -0.61 -2.11 -4.36
C THR A 60 -0.32 -3.56 -3.99
N THR A 61 0.31 -3.78 -2.83
CA THR A 61 0.60 -5.13 -2.32
C THR A 61 -0.69 -5.90 -2.05
N THR A 62 -1.63 -5.29 -1.32
CA THR A 62 -2.92 -5.93 -1.03
C THR A 62 -3.72 -6.21 -2.30
N THR A 63 -3.73 -5.27 -3.26
CA THR A 63 -4.36 -5.48 -4.57
C THR A 63 -3.76 -6.68 -5.29
N ARG A 64 -2.42 -6.82 -5.30
CA ARG A 64 -1.74 -7.96 -5.91
C ARG A 64 -2.07 -9.28 -5.22
N LEU A 65 -1.97 -9.32 -3.88
CA LEU A 65 -2.30 -10.51 -3.07
C LEU A 65 -3.77 -10.92 -3.27
N LEU A 66 -4.69 -9.95 -3.20
CA LEU A 66 -6.11 -10.20 -3.39
C LEU A 66 -6.44 -10.68 -4.81
N THR A 67 -5.78 -10.11 -5.84
CA THR A 67 -5.95 -10.56 -7.23
C THR A 67 -5.56 -12.02 -7.39
N VAL A 68 -4.42 -12.43 -6.82
CA VAL A 68 -3.96 -13.82 -6.85
C VAL A 68 -4.87 -14.73 -6.04
N GLY A 69 -5.26 -14.31 -4.81
CA GLY A 69 -6.15 -15.07 -3.94
C GLY A 69 -7.52 -15.31 -4.55
N LEU A 70 -8.16 -14.28 -5.12
CA LEU A 70 -9.45 -14.42 -5.81
C LEU A 70 -9.35 -15.28 -7.08
N GLY A 71 -8.22 -15.18 -7.80
CA GLY A 71 -7.96 -16.00 -8.99
C GLY A 71 -7.85 -17.50 -8.67
N ALA A 72 -7.40 -17.85 -7.47
CA ALA A 72 -7.34 -19.23 -7.03
C ALA A 72 -8.74 -19.89 -6.89
N GLY A 73 -9.80 -19.09 -6.78
CA GLY A 73 -11.19 -19.56 -6.87
C GLY A 73 -11.64 -20.00 -8.28
N GLY A 74 -10.76 -19.91 -9.29
CA GLY A 74 -11.00 -20.38 -10.66
C GLY A 74 -11.51 -19.33 -11.65
N ASP A 75 -11.92 -18.15 -11.18
CA ASP A 75 -12.37 -17.06 -12.04
C ASP A 75 -11.20 -16.16 -12.49
N ALA A 76 -11.30 -15.62 -13.71
CA ALA A 76 -10.40 -14.59 -14.17
C ALA A 76 -10.60 -13.29 -13.36
N VAL A 77 -9.50 -12.68 -12.92
CA VAL A 77 -9.50 -11.44 -12.13
C VAL A 77 -8.70 -10.38 -12.87
N VAL A 78 -9.27 -9.19 -13.04
CA VAL A 78 -8.55 -8.02 -13.56
C VAL A 78 -8.20 -7.06 -12.43
N SER A 79 -7.03 -6.43 -12.50
CA SER A 79 -6.63 -5.36 -11.59
C SER A 79 -5.97 -4.19 -12.34
N ASN A 80 -5.85 -3.04 -11.67
CA ASN A 80 -5.11 -1.89 -12.19
C ASN A 80 -3.64 -1.92 -11.72
N GLU A 81 -2.94 -3.03 -12.01
CA GLU A 81 -1.57 -3.33 -11.53
C GLU A 81 -0.53 -2.24 -11.84
N THR A 82 -0.77 -1.38 -12.82
CA THR A 82 0.14 -0.28 -13.18
C THR A 82 0.10 0.91 -12.22
N GLY A 83 -0.59 0.78 -11.07
CA GLY A 83 -0.62 1.77 -10.00
C GLY A 83 -1.42 3.04 -10.31
N SER A 84 -2.23 3.07 -11.36
CA SER A 84 -3.15 4.17 -11.63
C SER A 84 -4.44 3.97 -10.82
N ASN A 85 -4.46 4.51 -9.60
CA ASN A 85 -5.49 4.35 -8.58
C ASN A 85 -6.64 5.37 -8.65
N MET A 86 -6.83 6.01 -9.81
CA MET A 86 -7.89 6.97 -10.08
C MET A 86 -8.83 6.46 -11.18
N PRO A 87 -10.05 7.02 -11.34
CA PRO A 87 -11.05 6.55 -12.31
C PRO A 87 -10.55 6.32 -13.75
N PRO A 88 -9.64 7.14 -14.32
CA PRO A 88 -9.09 6.84 -15.65
C PRO A 88 -8.30 5.52 -15.70
N GLY A 89 -7.56 5.20 -14.63
CA GLY A 89 -6.84 3.92 -14.53
C GLY A 89 -7.78 2.73 -14.42
N HIS A 90 -8.83 2.86 -13.61
CA HIS A 90 -9.84 1.81 -13.45
C HIS A 90 -10.55 1.51 -14.79
N VAL A 91 -10.98 2.56 -15.51
CA VAL A 91 -11.56 2.42 -16.84
C VAL A 91 -10.60 1.73 -17.81
N ALA A 92 -9.32 2.13 -17.79
CA ALA A 92 -8.32 1.54 -18.69
C ALA A 92 -8.11 0.04 -18.41
N ALA A 93 -8.11 -0.36 -17.16
CA ALA A 93 -8.00 -1.77 -16.77
C ALA A 93 -9.23 -2.58 -17.19
N LEU A 94 -10.42 -2.09 -16.85
CA LEU A 94 -11.69 -2.80 -17.10
C LEU A 94 -12.07 -2.87 -18.59
N ALA A 95 -11.71 -1.86 -19.39
CA ALA A 95 -12.05 -1.82 -20.84
C ALA A 95 -11.30 -2.87 -21.68
N GLY A 96 -10.23 -3.45 -21.13
CA GLY A 96 -9.36 -4.41 -21.83
C GLY A 96 -9.78 -5.87 -21.72
N THR A 97 -10.78 -6.22 -20.89
CA THR A 97 -11.11 -7.60 -20.55
C THR A 97 -12.57 -7.77 -20.14
N ASP A 98 -13.08 -8.99 -20.26
CA ASP A 98 -14.39 -9.40 -19.78
C ASP A 98 -14.30 -10.24 -18.48
N ALA A 99 -13.19 -10.17 -17.74
CA ALA A 99 -13.00 -10.90 -16.48
C ALA A 99 -14.19 -10.64 -15.54
N PRO A 100 -14.80 -11.69 -14.94
CA PRO A 100 -15.98 -11.54 -14.09
C PRO A 100 -15.68 -10.89 -12.74
N ARG A 101 -14.42 -10.90 -12.31
CA ARG A 101 -13.95 -10.28 -11.07
C ARG A 101 -12.98 -9.13 -11.35
N ALA A 102 -13.03 -8.10 -10.51
CA ALA A 102 -12.10 -6.98 -10.58
C ALA A 102 -11.62 -6.58 -9.19
N VAL A 103 -10.31 -6.38 -9.04
CA VAL A 103 -9.71 -5.78 -7.84
C VAL A 103 -9.14 -4.43 -8.24
N LEU A 104 -9.66 -3.36 -7.64
CA LEU A 104 -9.28 -2.00 -7.99
C LEU A 104 -8.56 -1.33 -6.81
N GLU A 105 -7.28 -1.01 -7.01
CA GLU A 105 -6.56 -0.09 -6.14
C GLU A 105 -7.17 1.32 -6.30
N VAL A 106 -7.60 1.94 -5.21
CA VAL A 106 -8.30 3.24 -5.22
C VAL A 106 -7.58 4.21 -4.27
N ASP A 107 -7.27 5.39 -4.78
CA ASP A 107 -6.80 6.51 -3.96
C ASP A 107 -7.88 6.91 -2.95
N GLU A 108 -7.49 7.24 -1.74
CA GLU A 108 -8.35 7.46 -0.58
C GLU A 108 -9.44 8.51 -0.84
N ALA A 109 -9.09 9.56 -1.59
CA ALA A 109 -10.03 10.63 -1.94
C ALA A 109 -11.09 10.20 -2.95
N TYR A 110 -10.80 9.16 -3.74
CA TYR A 110 -11.71 8.67 -4.79
C TYR A 110 -12.61 7.51 -4.34
N VAL A 111 -12.41 6.95 -3.16
CA VAL A 111 -13.23 5.82 -2.63
C VAL A 111 -14.74 6.11 -2.74
N PRO A 112 -15.29 7.25 -2.30
CA PRO A 112 -16.73 7.50 -2.40
C PRO A 112 -17.25 7.42 -3.83
N ARG A 113 -16.53 8.04 -4.76
CA ARG A 113 -16.91 8.08 -6.17
C ARG A 113 -16.83 6.70 -6.83
N VAL A 114 -15.75 5.97 -6.58
CA VAL A 114 -15.53 4.65 -7.20
C VAL A 114 -16.48 3.63 -6.62
N LEU A 115 -16.72 3.65 -5.29
CA LEU A 115 -17.68 2.79 -4.60
C LEU A 115 -19.07 2.91 -5.23
N THR A 116 -19.56 4.16 -5.40
CA THR A 116 -20.86 4.41 -6.03
C THR A 116 -20.88 3.97 -7.49
N ALA A 117 -19.84 4.33 -8.27
CA ALA A 117 -19.81 4.03 -9.70
C ALA A 117 -19.71 2.54 -10.01
N THR A 118 -19.06 1.75 -9.14
CA THR A 118 -18.86 0.31 -9.37
C THR A 118 -19.87 -0.57 -8.68
N ALA A 119 -20.70 -0.01 -7.77
CA ALA A 119 -21.54 -0.78 -6.85
C ALA A 119 -20.75 -1.94 -6.21
N ALA A 120 -19.55 -1.64 -5.70
CA ALA A 120 -18.57 -2.63 -5.29
C ALA A 120 -19.13 -3.65 -4.29
N SER A 121 -18.84 -4.92 -4.52
CA SER A 121 -19.25 -6.04 -3.64
C SER A 121 -18.49 -6.01 -2.32
N ALA A 122 -17.22 -5.60 -2.35
CA ALA A 122 -16.42 -5.45 -1.15
C ALA A 122 -15.47 -4.24 -1.24
N ALA A 123 -15.04 -3.72 -0.08
CA ALA A 123 -14.03 -2.70 0.05
C ALA A 123 -13.05 -3.07 1.19
N VAL A 124 -11.75 -3.08 0.88
CA VAL A 124 -10.66 -3.32 1.84
C VAL A 124 -10.05 -2.00 2.24
N LEU A 125 -10.12 -1.65 3.52
CA LEU A 125 -9.65 -0.39 4.09
C LEU A 125 -8.49 -0.65 5.05
N LEU A 126 -7.27 -0.30 4.62
CA LEU A 126 -6.03 -0.73 5.28
C LEU A 126 -5.61 0.16 6.45
N ASN A 127 -5.35 1.43 6.17
CA ASN A 127 -4.87 2.42 7.12
C ASN A 127 -5.07 3.83 6.58
N LEU A 128 -5.11 4.82 7.49
CA LEU A 128 -5.14 6.23 7.14
C LEU A 128 -4.04 6.99 7.90
N SER A 129 -3.12 7.56 7.16
CA SER A 129 -2.06 8.43 7.68
C SER A 129 -1.79 9.57 6.70
N ARG A 130 -1.03 10.59 7.13
CA ARG A 130 -0.57 11.65 6.24
C ARG A 130 0.31 11.07 5.15
N ASP A 131 0.01 11.36 3.87
CA ASP A 131 0.83 10.92 2.73
C ASP A 131 1.90 11.97 2.40
N GLN A 132 1.51 13.25 2.28
CA GLN A 132 2.41 14.39 2.01
C GLN A 132 1.90 15.62 2.77
N LEU A 133 2.83 16.41 3.34
CA LEU A 133 2.51 17.58 4.16
C LEU A 133 1.79 18.70 3.38
N ASP A 134 2.04 18.79 2.08
CA ASP A 134 1.47 19.79 1.17
C ASP A 134 0.10 19.41 0.60
N ARG A 135 -0.42 18.21 0.89
CA ARG A 135 -1.77 17.82 0.52
C ARG A 135 -2.79 18.25 1.58
N THR A 136 -3.73 19.08 1.14
CA THR A 136 -4.73 19.78 1.97
C THR A 136 -5.84 18.89 2.57
N ASN A 137 -5.82 17.60 2.37
CA ASN A 137 -6.84 16.71 2.94
C ASN A 137 -6.40 16.17 4.30
N GLU A 138 -7.00 16.71 5.34
CA GLU A 138 -6.90 16.12 6.68
C GLU A 138 -7.43 14.68 6.65
N VAL A 139 -6.66 13.73 7.21
CA VAL A 139 -7.01 12.30 7.22
C VAL A 139 -8.38 12.01 7.82
N ARG A 140 -8.79 12.81 8.82
CA ARG A 140 -10.13 12.74 9.41
C ARG A 140 -11.23 13.08 8.40
N MET A 141 -11.02 14.08 7.51
CA MET A 141 -11.99 14.38 6.46
C MET A 141 -12.13 13.23 5.46
N VAL A 142 -11.03 12.54 5.15
CA VAL A 142 -11.05 11.34 4.30
C VAL A 142 -11.88 10.25 4.97
N ALA A 143 -11.63 9.94 6.25
CA ALA A 143 -12.41 8.99 7.02
C ALA A 143 -13.90 9.36 7.07
N GLY A 144 -14.24 10.65 7.22
CA GLY A 144 -15.61 11.15 7.19
C GLY A 144 -16.32 10.94 5.85
N ARG A 145 -15.59 11.14 4.73
CA ARG A 145 -16.11 10.86 3.38
C ARG A 145 -16.34 9.37 3.16
N TRP A 146 -15.43 8.51 3.66
CA TRP A 146 -15.61 7.06 3.63
C TRP A 146 -16.85 6.66 4.42
N ARG A 147 -17.00 7.18 5.66
CA ARG A 147 -18.14 6.92 6.53
C ARG A 147 -19.47 7.22 5.83
N ALA A 148 -19.58 8.38 5.20
CA ALA A 148 -20.80 8.79 4.49
C ALA A 148 -21.08 7.89 3.26
N ALA A 149 -20.03 7.54 2.49
CA ALA A 149 -20.18 6.69 1.31
C ALA A 149 -20.57 5.25 1.65
N LEU A 150 -19.97 4.69 2.70
CA LEU A 150 -20.24 3.32 3.15
C LEU A 150 -21.64 3.19 3.77
N ALA A 151 -22.12 4.20 4.50
CA ALA A 151 -23.50 4.25 4.98
C ALA A 151 -24.53 4.21 3.82
N ALA A 152 -24.16 4.78 2.67
CA ALA A 152 -25.00 4.80 1.46
C ALA A 152 -24.84 3.54 0.58
N ALA A 153 -23.94 2.60 0.94
CA ALA A 153 -23.64 1.39 0.16
C ALA A 153 -23.93 0.11 0.98
N PRO A 154 -25.19 -0.20 1.31
CA PRO A 154 -25.56 -1.27 2.26
C PRO A 154 -25.23 -2.69 1.78
N HIS A 155 -24.93 -2.86 0.50
CA HIS A 155 -24.59 -4.17 -0.10
C HIS A 155 -23.08 -4.44 -0.13
N THR A 156 -22.26 -3.45 0.19
CA THR A 156 -20.81 -3.59 0.19
C THR A 156 -20.34 -4.24 1.50
N HIS A 157 -19.63 -5.34 1.42
CA HIS A 157 -18.88 -5.93 2.53
C HIS A 157 -17.60 -5.10 2.76
N VAL A 158 -17.38 -4.63 3.97
CA VAL A 158 -16.20 -3.82 4.28
C VAL A 158 -15.22 -4.66 5.10
N VAL A 159 -14.02 -4.90 4.59
CA VAL A 159 -12.92 -5.48 5.36
C VAL A 159 -12.06 -4.33 5.87
N ALA A 160 -12.00 -4.15 7.17
CA ALA A 160 -11.42 -2.95 7.77
C ALA A 160 -10.42 -3.28 8.89
N ASN A 161 -9.30 -2.57 8.91
CA ASN A 161 -8.33 -2.67 9.98
C ASN A 161 -8.91 -2.14 11.30
N ALA A 162 -9.14 -3.02 12.26
CA ALA A 162 -9.65 -2.69 13.59
C ALA A 162 -8.66 -1.87 14.44
N ASP A 163 -7.36 -1.96 14.12
CA ASP A 163 -6.31 -1.30 14.88
C ASP A 163 -6.13 0.19 14.52
N ASP A 164 -6.70 0.65 13.41
CA ASP A 164 -6.66 2.05 12.99
C ASP A 164 -7.95 2.79 13.40
N PRO A 165 -7.92 3.74 14.36
CA PRO A 165 -9.11 4.47 14.79
C PRO A 165 -9.84 5.22 13.69
N LEU A 166 -9.09 5.77 12.70
CA LEU A 166 -9.68 6.51 11.57
C LEU A 166 -10.40 5.57 10.61
N VAL A 167 -9.80 4.40 10.32
CA VAL A 167 -10.41 3.35 9.51
C VAL A 167 -11.64 2.77 10.24
N ALA A 168 -11.51 2.46 11.53
CA ALA A 168 -12.60 1.93 12.34
C ALA A 168 -13.79 2.89 12.37
N TRP A 169 -13.54 4.20 12.52
CA TRP A 169 -14.61 5.20 12.49
C TRP A 169 -15.24 5.32 11.10
N GLY A 170 -14.44 5.33 10.05
CA GLY A 170 -14.92 5.40 8.66
C GLY A 170 -15.76 4.19 8.28
N ALA A 171 -15.28 2.99 8.57
CA ALA A 171 -15.92 1.73 8.24
C ALA A 171 -17.17 1.44 9.11
N GLY A 172 -17.18 1.92 10.36
CA GLY A 172 -18.25 1.62 11.33
C GLY A 172 -19.65 2.12 10.97
N ALA A 173 -19.82 2.83 9.84
CA ALA A 173 -21.13 3.18 9.29
C ALA A 173 -21.65 2.19 8.23
N ALA A 174 -20.82 1.23 7.80
CA ALA A 174 -21.23 0.20 6.86
C ALA A 174 -22.16 -0.82 7.53
N ARG A 175 -23.00 -1.45 6.75
CA ARG A 175 -23.94 -2.46 7.24
C ARG A 175 -23.25 -3.77 7.64
N VAL A 176 -22.23 -4.17 6.87
CA VAL A 176 -21.45 -5.39 7.10
C VAL A 176 -19.98 -5.02 7.15
N VAL A 177 -19.33 -5.24 8.28
CA VAL A 177 -17.92 -4.98 8.46
C VAL A 177 -17.24 -6.24 9.01
N HIS A 178 -16.20 -6.66 8.31
CA HIS A 178 -15.26 -7.70 8.70
C HIS A 178 -14.05 -7.01 9.35
N TRP A 179 -13.99 -7.02 10.66
CA TRP A 179 -12.91 -6.38 11.41
C TRP A 179 -11.68 -7.28 11.44
N VAL A 180 -10.52 -6.70 11.13
CA VAL A 180 -9.25 -7.44 11.06
C VAL A 180 -8.22 -6.80 11.99
N GLY A 181 -7.62 -7.59 12.85
CA GLY A 181 -6.47 -7.22 13.69
C GLY A 181 -5.18 -7.28 12.87
N ALA A 182 -4.94 -6.26 12.03
CA ALA A 182 -3.78 -6.18 11.15
C ALA A 182 -2.57 -5.46 11.78
N GLY A 183 -2.79 -4.81 12.92
CA GLY A 183 -1.83 -3.96 13.61
C GLY A 183 -1.78 -2.52 13.06
N LEU A 184 -1.33 -1.60 13.89
CA LEU A 184 -1.03 -0.22 13.54
C LEU A 184 0.24 0.22 14.28
N ARG A 185 1.35 0.38 13.54
CA ARG A 185 2.59 0.88 14.14
C ARG A 185 2.59 2.40 14.25
N TRP A 186 2.22 3.08 13.17
CA TRP A 186 2.16 4.52 13.10
C TRP A 186 0.88 5.06 13.72
N GLN A 187 0.97 5.56 14.96
CA GLN A 187 -0.18 6.03 15.73
C GLN A 187 -0.33 7.56 15.73
N LEU A 188 0.71 8.30 15.31
CA LEU A 188 0.76 9.76 15.44
C LEU A 188 -0.38 10.49 14.72
N ASP A 189 -0.87 9.94 13.61
CA ASP A 189 -1.96 10.54 12.83
C ASP A 189 -3.36 10.17 13.37
N ALA A 190 -3.44 9.22 14.31
CA ALA A 190 -4.67 8.72 14.90
C ALA A 190 -4.83 9.06 16.40
N VAL A 191 -4.02 9.99 16.91
CA VAL A 191 -4.07 10.39 18.34
C VAL A 191 -5.34 11.16 18.72
N GLY A 192 -5.98 11.84 17.75
CA GLY A 192 -7.25 12.54 17.95
C GLY A 192 -8.43 11.63 17.63
N CYS A 193 -9.39 11.54 18.54
CA CYS A 193 -10.62 10.77 18.33
C CYS A 193 -11.43 11.35 17.16
N PRO A 194 -11.72 10.57 16.11
CA PRO A 194 -12.48 11.09 14.98
C PRO A 194 -13.94 11.42 15.34
N SER A 195 -14.44 10.91 16.45
CA SER A 195 -15.82 11.12 16.93
C SER A 195 -15.99 12.39 17.77
N CYS A 196 -15.09 12.67 18.73
CA CYS A 196 -15.22 13.76 19.68
C CYS A 196 -13.99 14.67 19.81
N GLU A 197 -12.94 14.45 19.00
CA GLU A 197 -11.68 15.21 18.95
C GLU A 197 -10.75 15.04 20.16
N GLU A 198 -11.21 14.39 21.21
CA GLU A 198 -10.41 14.09 22.38
C GLU A 198 -9.35 13.02 22.09
N ARG A 199 -8.45 12.82 23.02
CA ARG A 199 -7.30 11.92 22.82
C ARG A 199 -7.71 10.45 22.79
N ILE A 200 -7.20 9.71 21.79
CA ILE A 200 -7.16 8.24 21.79
C ILE A 200 -5.98 7.78 22.66
N THR A 201 -6.25 6.82 23.52
CA THR A 201 -5.22 6.11 24.30
C THR A 201 -4.98 4.76 23.65
N PHE A 202 -3.72 4.50 23.29
CA PHE A 202 -3.28 3.21 22.73
C PHE A 202 -2.71 2.34 23.85
N GLY A 203 -3.11 1.06 23.87
CA GLY A 203 -2.58 0.00 24.71
C GLY A 203 -2.02 -1.15 23.88
N GLU A 204 -1.63 -2.23 24.52
CA GLU A 204 -1.17 -3.43 23.83
C GLU A 204 -2.33 -4.09 23.08
N GLY A 205 -2.28 -4.04 21.74
CA GLY A 205 -3.31 -4.60 20.85
C GLY A 205 -4.70 -3.97 21.00
N THR A 206 -4.82 -2.77 21.60
CA THR A 206 -6.10 -2.09 21.77
C THR A 206 -5.96 -0.57 21.76
N TRP A 207 -7.07 0.13 21.60
CA TRP A 207 -7.16 1.58 21.73
C TRP A 207 -8.57 2.00 22.14
N SER A 208 -8.69 3.15 22.81
CA SER A 208 -9.97 3.72 23.20
C SER A 208 -9.90 5.23 23.43
N CYS A 209 -11.05 5.87 23.33
CA CYS A 209 -11.30 7.25 23.73
C CYS A 209 -12.10 7.24 25.04
N ALA A 210 -11.48 7.69 26.13
CA ALA A 210 -12.14 7.73 27.43
C ALA A 210 -13.32 8.73 27.48
N SER A 211 -13.32 9.75 26.61
CA SER A 211 -14.34 10.80 26.59
C SER A 211 -15.69 10.34 26.01
N CYS A 212 -15.65 9.62 24.86
CA CYS A 212 -16.89 9.22 24.16
C CYS A 212 -17.11 7.69 24.12
N GLY A 213 -16.20 6.89 24.67
CA GLY A 213 -16.30 5.43 24.66
C GLY A 213 -15.97 4.77 23.32
N PHE A 214 -15.58 5.55 22.28
CA PHE A 214 -15.16 4.98 21.01
C PHE A 214 -13.89 4.13 21.21
N SER A 215 -13.95 2.88 20.81
CA SER A 215 -12.88 1.91 21.07
C SER A 215 -12.68 0.96 19.90
N ARG A 216 -11.57 0.25 19.95
CA ARG A 216 -11.21 -0.79 18.97
C ARG A 216 -12.34 -1.81 18.83
N PRO A 217 -12.84 -2.04 17.61
CA PRO A 217 -13.78 -3.13 17.36
C PRO A 217 -13.10 -4.48 17.60
N GLU A 218 -13.88 -5.47 18.04
CA GLU A 218 -13.38 -6.84 18.16
C GLU A 218 -13.14 -7.44 16.76
N PRO A 219 -11.92 -7.89 16.44
CA PRO A 219 -11.61 -8.45 15.12
C PRO A 219 -12.14 -9.88 14.98
N GLU A 220 -12.67 -10.20 13.82
CA GLU A 220 -13.02 -11.58 13.45
C GLU A 220 -11.80 -12.42 13.05
N ALA A 221 -10.71 -11.76 12.61
CA ALA A 221 -9.44 -12.39 12.30
C ALA A 221 -8.27 -11.50 12.73
N SER A 222 -7.20 -12.08 13.27
CA SER A 222 -6.01 -11.36 13.75
C SER A 222 -4.73 -12.05 13.30
N LEU A 223 -3.67 -11.26 13.11
CA LEU A 223 -2.33 -11.75 12.82
C LEU A 223 -1.60 -12.07 14.13
N LEU A 224 -1.23 -13.33 14.31
CA LEU A 224 -0.40 -13.78 15.43
C LEU A 224 1.04 -14.00 14.93
N LEU A 225 1.99 -13.23 15.45
CA LEU A 225 3.41 -13.44 15.21
C LEU A 225 3.98 -14.37 16.27
N ARG A 226 4.66 -15.44 15.83
CA ARG A 226 5.33 -16.37 16.72
C ARG A 226 6.78 -15.95 17.01
N PRO A 227 7.37 -16.41 18.12
CA PRO A 227 8.75 -16.08 18.47
C PRO A 227 9.79 -16.55 17.43
N ASP A 228 9.47 -17.58 16.65
CA ASP A 228 10.30 -18.08 15.55
C ASP A 228 10.22 -17.25 14.26
N GLY A 229 9.44 -16.15 14.28
CA GLY A 229 9.22 -15.29 13.12
C GLY A 229 8.12 -15.77 12.17
N ALA A 230 7.52 -16.94 12.42
CA ALA A 230 6.37 -17.40 11.66
C ALA A 230 5.11 -16.61 12.05
N ALA A 231 4.14 -16.58 11.16
CA ALA A 231 2.88 -15.89 11.37
C ALA A 231 1.67 -16.82 11.11
N ASP A 232 0.67 -16.67 11.95
CA ASP A 232 -0.61 -17.34 11.78
C ASP A 232 -1.75 -16.31 11.67
N ALA A 233 -2.70 -16.58 10.81
CA ALA A 233 -4.02 -15.96 10.84
C ALA A 233 -4.91 -16.73 11.80
N VAL A 234 -5.47 -16.05 12.78
CA VAL A 234 -6.30 -16.63 13.83
C VAL A 234 -7.69 -15.98 13.75
N TRP A 235 -8.72 -16.79 13.53
CA TRP A 235 -10.12 -16.33 13.52
C TRP A 235 -10.77 -16.46 14.90
N ALA A 236 -11.76 -15.63 15.17
CA ALA A 236 -12.54 -15.65 16.41
C ALA A 236 -13.32 -16.98 16.60
N ASP A 237 -13.57 -17.74 15.53
CA ASP A 237 -14.19 -19.06 15.56
C ASP A 237 -13.20 -20.19 15.92
N GLY A 238 -11.93 -19.85 16.15
CA GLY A 238 -10.87 -20.79 16.53
C GLY A 238 -10.08 -21.39 15.35
N ARG A 239 -10.40 -21.06 14.09
CA ARG A 239 -9.58 -21.45 12.94
C ARG A 239 -8.20 -20.79 13.04
N VAL A 240 -7.16 -21.53 12.68
CA VAL A 240 -5.77 -21.06 12.61
C VAL A 240 -5.16 -21.53 11.31
N LEU A 241 -4.66 -20.60 10.51
CA LEU A 241 -4.00 -20.90 9.24
C LEU A 241 -2.61 -20.22 9.19
N PRO A 242 -1.55 -20.92 8.75
CA PRO A 242 -0.23 -20.30 8.62
C PRO A 242 -0.23 -19.27 7.49
N VAL A 243 0.32 -18.09 7.76
CA VAL A 243 0.54 -17.06 6.75
C VAL A 243 1.99 -17.14 6.29
N ARG A 244 2.20 -17.59 5.05
CA ARG A 244 3.52 -17.71 4.45
C ARG A 244 3.62 -16.80 3.24
N LEU A 245 4.57 -15.89 3.26
CA LEU A 245 4.83 -14.99 2.13
C LEU A 245 6.31 -14.99 1.79
N GLN A 246 6.61 -14.75 0.51
CA GLN A 246 7.97 -14.45 0.05
C GLN A 246 8.28 -12.95 0.15
N LEU A 247 7.24 -12.11 0.34
CA LEU A 247 7.41 -10.67 0.58
C LEU A 247 7.83 -10.43 2.03
N PRO A 248 8.91 -9.68 2.28
CA PRO A 248 9.39 -9.44 3.64
C PRO A 248 8.53 -8.43 4.40
N GLY A 249 8.59 -8.49 5.73
CA GLY A 249 8.01 -7.51 6.62
C GLY A 249 6.62 -7.89 7.16
N ARG A 250 6.41 -7.57 8.44
CA ARG A 250 5.16 -7.81 9.16
C ARG A 250 3.95 -7.16 8.45
N PHE A 251 4.14 -5.96 7.90
CA PHE A 251 3.08 -5.24 7.17
C PHE A 251 2.57 -6.01 5.95
N ASN A 252 3.40 -6.82 5.28
CA ASN A 252 2.96 -7.65 4.18
C ASN A 252 2.14 -8.85 4.67
N LEU A 253 2.47 -9.44 5.83
CA LEU A 253 1.66 -10.46 6.48
C LEU A 253 0.28 -9.90 6.86
N ALA A 254 0.23 -8.67 7.39
CA ALA A 254 -1.01 -7.96 7.67
C ALA A 254 -1.83 -7.70 6.40
N ASN A 255 -1.20 -7.25 5.32
CA ASN A 255 -1.85 -7.07 4.01
C ASN A 255 -2.42 -8.40 3.48
N ALA A 256 -1.71 -9.52 3.68
CA ALA A 256 -2.20 -10.84 3.29
C ALA A 256 -3.42 -11.26 4.11
N LEU A 257 -3.43 -11.03 5.42
CA LEU A 257 -4.61 -11.31 6.24
C LEU A 257 -5.83 -10.50 5.79
N MET A 258 -5.65 -9.19 5.55
CA MET A 258 -6.71 -8.32 5.01
C MET A 258 -7.24 -8.83 3.67
N ALA A 259 -6.34 -9.25 2.77
CA ALA A 259 -6.72 -9.83 1.48
C ALA A 259 -7.42 -11.17 1.63
N THR A 260 -7.01 -12.02 2.59
CA THR A 260 -7.62 -13.33 2.86
C THR A 260 -9.06 -13.19 3.34
N VAL A 261 -9.32 -12.30 4.31
CA VAL A 261 -10.68 -12.03 4.79
C VAL A 261 -11.56 -11.46 3.65
N ALA A 262 -10.98 -10.65 2.76
CA ALA A 262 -11.70 -10.17 1.58
C ALA A 262 -11.98 -11.29 0.56
N CYS A 263 -11.09 -12.27 0.40
CA CYS A 263 -11.35 -13.47 -0.40
C CYS A 263 -12.51 -14.28 0.16
N GLU A 264 -12.57 -14.51 1.48
CA GLU A 264 -13.70 -15.21 2.13
C GLU A 264 -15.01 -14.45 1.92
N ALA A 265 -15.02 -13.13 2.12
CA ALA A 265 -16.20 -12.29 1.85
C ALA A 265 -16.68 -12.34 0.38
N CYS A 266 -15.77 -12.72 -0.55
CA CYS A 266 -16.05 -12.91 -1.97
C CYS A 266 -16.24 -14.39 -2.38
N GLY A 267 -16.33 -15.31 -1.41
CA GLY A 267 -16.64 -16.72 -1.64
C GLY A 267 -15.43 -17.59 -2.01
N VAL A 268 -14.20 -17.16 -1.72
CA VAL A 268 -12.99 -17.98 -1.89
C VAL A 268 -12.47 -18.41 -0.52
N ASP A 269 -12.19 -19.70 -0.37
CA ASP A 269 -11.68 -20.28 0.88
C ASP A 269 -10.35 -19.65 1.31
N ALA A 270 -10.20 -19.39 2.62
CA ALA A 270 -9.04 -18.71 3.20
C ALA A 270 -7.73 -19.47 2.96
N ALA A 271 -7.73 -20.81 3.11
CA ALA A 271 -6.51 -21.59 2.92
C ALA A 271 -6.09 -21.59 1.45
N VAL A 272 -7.04 -21.72 0.53
CA VAL A 272 -6.79 -21.64 -0.92
C VAL A 272 -6.22 -20.26 -1.30
N ALA A 273 -6.77 -19.20 -0.73
CA ALA A 273 -6.30 -17.84 -0.97
C ALA A 273 -4.87 -17.62 -0.43
N LEU A 274 -4.57 -18.07 0.81
CA LEU A 274 -3.25 -17.96 1.42
C LEU A 274 -2.18 -18.74 0.66
N ASP A 275 -2.49 -19.98 0.22
CA ASP A 275 -1.57 -20.79 -0.58
C ASP A 275 -1.22 -20.12 -1.91
N ALA A 276 -2.21 -19.50 -2.55
CA ALA A 276 -1.98 -18.72 -3.77
C ALA A 276 -1.13 -17.47 -3.51
N MET A 277 -1.41 -16.72 -2.43
CA MET A 277 -0.64 -15.54 -2.05
C MET A 277 0.82 -15.85 -1.71
N ALA A 278 1.11 -17.06 -1.19
CA ALA A 278 2.48 -17.52 -0.90
C ALA A 278 3.38 -17.59 -2.15
N THR A 279 2.81 -17.61 -3.35
CA THR A 279 3.57 -17.58 -4.61
C THR A 279 4.04 -16.19 -5.03
N VAL A 280 3.55 -15.13 -4.38
CA VAL A 280 3.89 -13.74 -4.72
C VAL A 280 5.25 -13.38 -4.13
N HIS A 281 6.23 -13.13 -4.99
CA HIS A 281 7.61 -12.81 -4.61
C HIS A 281 8.06 -11.39 -4.99
N GLU A 282 7.27 -10.70 -5.80
CA GLU A 282 7.55 -9.33 -6.23
C GLU A 282 6.25 -8.51 -6.31
N VAL A 283 6.33 -7.23 -5.95
CA VAL A 283 5.25 -6.26 -6.15
C VAL A 283 5.84 -5.07 -6.90
N ALA A 284 5.37 -4.88 -8.15
CA ALA A 284 5.86 -3.86 -9.04
C ALA A 284 5.84 -2.46 -8.39
N GLY A 285 6.98 -1.75 -8.47
CA GLY A 285 7.12 -0.39 -7.94
C GLY A 285 7.12 -0.28 -6.42
N ARG A 286 7.32 -1.40 -5.67
CA ARG A 286 7.37 -1.36 -4.19
C ARG A 286 8.52 -2.15 -3.60
N PHE A 287 8.80 -3.32 -4.15
CA PHE A 287 9.83 -4.23 -3.70
C PHE A 287 10.37 -4.99 -4.89
N THR A 288 11.68 -4.94 -5.09
CA THR A 288 12.35 -5.70 -6.16
C THR A 288 13.83 -5.88 -5.83
N VAL A 289 14.47 -6.86 -6.47
CA VAL A 289 15.91 -7.09 -6.40
C VAL A 289 16.53 -6.70 -7.73
N ARG A 290 17.64 -5.96 -7.70
CA ARG A 290 18.41 -5.51 -8.86
C ARG A 290 19.91 -5.67 -8.62
N THR A 291 20.68 -5.73 -9.70
CA THR A 291 22.16 -5.73 -9.64
C THR A 291 22.73 -4.39 -10.10
N PHE A 292 23.74 -3.92 -9.40
CA PHE A 292 24.49 -2.70 -9.73
C PHE A 292 26.00 -3.06 -9.82
N GLY A 293 26.46 -3.39 -11.02
CA GLY A 293 27.75 -4.10 -11.18
C GLY A 293 27.67 -5.48 -10.54
N ASP A 294 28.56 -5.78 -9.60
CA ASP A 294 28.61 -7.06 -8.87
C ASP A 294 27.77 -7.05 -7.57
N VAL A 295 27.06 -5.96 -7.27
CA VAL A 295 26.32 -5.81 -6.03
C VAL A 295 24.83 -6.11 -6.24
N TRP A 296 24.30 -7.04 -5.46
CA TRP A 296 22.85 -7.29 -5.37
C TRP A 296 22.22 -6.27 -4.41
N ALA A 297 21.16 -5.63 -4.85
CA ALA A 297 20.42 -4.66 -4.02
C ALA A 297 18.95 -5.00 -3.94
N ARG A 298 18.42 -4.97 -2.72
CA ARG A 298 17.01 -5.12 -2.41
C ARG A 298 16.40 -3.72 -2.30
N LEU A 299 15.70 -3.30 -3.34
CA LEU A 299 15.08 -1.98 -3.41
C LEU A 299 13.71 -1.99 -2.72
N MET A 300 13.48 -1.05 -1.83
CA MET A 300 12.27 -0.89 -1.04
C MET A 300 11.77 0.55 -1.11
N LEU A 301 10.47 0.72 -1.32
CA LEU A 301 9.83 2.03 -1.42
C LEU A 301 9.11 2.41 -0.12
N ALA A 302 9.43 3.59 0.44
CA ALA A 302 8.64 4.27 1.47
C ALA A 302 8.30 5.70 1.04
N LYS A 303 7.02 6.07 1.01
CA LYS A 303 6.59 7.40 0.54
C LYS A 303 6.43 8.44 1.65
N ASN A 304 6.13 7.99 2.86
CA ASN A 304 5.71 8.81 4.00
C ASN A 304 6.23 8.23 5.31
N PRO A 305 6.20 8.99 6.43
CA PRO A 305 6.74 8.54 7.72
C PRO A 305 6.21 7.19 8.18
N ALA A 306 4.93 6.89 7.98
CA ALA A 306 4.35 5.60 8.36
C ALA A 306 4.97 4.43 7.57
N GLY A 307 5.19 4.60 6.27
CA GLY A 307 5.90 3.61 5.45
C GLY A 307 7.37 3.44 5.83
N TRP A 308 8.02 4.54 6.21
CA TRP A 308 9.40 4.51 6.72
C TRP A 308 9.49 3.77 8.05
N ASP A 309 8.55 3.98 8.97
CA ASP A 309 8.53 3.27 10.27
C ASP A 309 8.46 1.75 10.09
N GLU A 310 7.67 1.26 9.13
CA GLU A 310 7.57 -0.17 8.80
C GLU A 310 8.87 -0.72 8.17
N LEU A 311 9.50 0.03 7.25
CA LEU A 311 10.77 -0.41 6.63
C LEU A 311 11.94 -0.32 7.60
N LEU A 312 11.98 0.66 8.48
CA LEU A 312 12.98 0.74 9.52
C LEU A 312 12.91 -0.46 10.48
N ASP A 313 11.71 -0.94 10.79
CA ASP A 313 11.54 -2.17 11.57
C ASP A 313 12.15 -3.38 10.88
N LEU A 314 11.95 -3.49 9.57
CA LEU A 314 12.50 -4.58 8.77
C LEU A 314 14.04 -4.58 8.75
N VAL A 315 14.67 -3.40 8.69
CA VAL A 315 16.13 -3.30 8.52
C VAL A 315 16.90 -3.05 9.81
N ALA A 316 16.29 -2.54 10.88
CA ALA A 316 17.00 -2.12 12.09
C ALA A 316 17.81 -3.23 12.75
N GLY A 317 17.30 -4.46 12.77
CA GLY A 317 17.96 -5.63 13.37
C GLY A 317 18.87 -6.41 12.41
N SER A 318 19.16 -5.89 11.22
CA SER A 318 19.96 -6.57 10.20
C SER A 318 21.38 -5.98 10.10
N ASP A 319 22.39 -6.83 9.86
CA ASP A 319 23.76 -6.42 9.55
C ASP A 319 23.96 -6.12 8.04
N THR A 320 22.92 -6.27 7.24
CA THR A 320 22.94 -5.99 5.79
C THR A 320 23.28 -4.52 5.53
N PRO A 321 24.26 -4.19 4.66
CA PRO A 321 24.57 -2.80 4.33
C PRO A 321 23.34 -2.01 3.90
N LEU A 322 23.21 -0.75 4.34
CA LEU A 322 22.00 0.06 4.13
C LEU A 322 22.30 1.34 3.36
N VAL A 323 21.55 1.55 2.29
CA VAL A 323 21.48 2.81 1.54
C VAL A 323 20.11 3.46 1.78
N VAL A 324 20.11 4.75 2.07
CA VAL A 324 18.90 5.57 2.16
C VAL A 324 18.96 6.65 1.08
N SER A 325 17.96 6.67 0.20
CA SER A 325 17.90 7.60 -0.94
C SER A 325 16.66 8.49 -0.87
N ILE A 326 16.88 9.81 -0.83
CA ILE A 326 15.79 10.81 -0.70
C ILE A 326 15.84 11.81 -1.83
N ASN A 327 14.75 11.93 -2.57
CA ASN A 327 14.49 13.01 -3.52
C ASN A 327 13.37 13.92 -3.01
N ALA A 328 13.23 15.12 -3.59
CA ALA A 328 12.11 16.04 -3.34
C ALA A 328 11.61 16.62 -4.66
N ARG A 329 11.15 15.74 -5.53
CA ARG A 329 10.57 16.10 -6.83
C ARG A 329 9.05 16.19 -6.73
N VAL A 330 8.39 16.63 -7.80
CA VAL A 330 6.93 16.83 -7.83
C VAL A 330 6.14 15.63 -7.31
N ALA A 331 6.59 14.41 -7.63
CA ALA A 331 5.90 13.18 -7.21
C ALA A 331 6.17 12.80 -5.73
N ASP A 332 7.25 13.32 -5.12
CA ASP A 332 7.61 13.06 -3.73
C ASP A 332 7.03 14.10 -2.76
N GLY A 333 6.57 15.25 -3.28
CA GLY A 333 6.34 16.45 -2.51
C GLY A 333 7.63 17.31 -2.41
N ALA A 334 7.49 18.62 -2.53
CA ALA A 334 8.64 19.55 -2.53
C ALA A 334 9.23 19.75 -1.14
N ASP A 335 8.45 19.55 -0.08
CA ASP A 335 8.84 19.76 1.31
C ASP A 335 9.38 18.46 1.95
N PRO A 336 10.70 18.37 2.26
CA PRO A 336 11.28 17.20 2.92
C PRO A 336 11.18 17.24 4.45
N SER A 337 10.45 18.17 5.05
CA SER A 337 10.37 18.31 6.52
C SER A 337 9.80 17.07 7.21
N TRP A 338 9.05 16.23 6.51
CA TRP A 338 8.59 14.93 6.99
C TRP A 338 9.73 13.96 7.41
N LEU A 339 10.96 14.21 6.96
CA LEU A 339 12.14 13.44 7.40
C LEU A 339 12.34 13.51 8.92
N TRP A 340 11.85 14.58 9.58
CA TRP A 340 11.94 14.74 11.02
C TRP A 340 10.91 13.90 11.78
N ASP A 341 9.85 13.45 11.12
CA ASP A 341 8.87 12.53 11.70
C ASP A 341 9.34 11.06 11.63
N VAL A 342 10.35 10.75 10.78
CA VAL A 342 10.89 9.39 10.63
C VAL A 342 11.83 9.05 11.80
N PRO A 343 11.62 7.92 12.52
CA PRO A 343 12.44 7.55 13.69
C PRO A 343 13.77 6.91 13.27
N TYR A 344 14.65 7.65 12.61
CA TYR A 344 15.98 7.16 12.18
C TYR A 344 16.87 6.73 13.35
N GLU A 345 16.57 7.15 14.58
CA GLU A 345 17.22 6.70 15.82
C GLU A 345 17.22 5.18 15.97
N ARG A 346 16.28 4.50 15.34
CA ARG A 346 16.22 3.02 15.29
C ARG A 346 17.34 2.38 14.48
N LEU A 347 18.06 3.16 13.69
CA LEU A 347 19.27 2.73 12.97
C LEU A 347 20.55 2.95 13.79
N ALA A 348 20.44 3.30 15.08
CA ALA A 348 21.60 3.45 15.96
C ALA A 348 22.47 2.17 15.95
N GLY A 349 23.78 2.36 15.78
CA GLY A 349 24.74 1.25 15.65
C GLY A 349 24.96 0.74 14.22
N ARG A 350 24.11 1.16 13.26
CA ARG A 350 24.30 0.85 11.83
C ARG A 350 25.11 1.94 11.10
N SER A 351 25.72 1.54 9.99
CA SER A 351 26.31 2.49 9.03
C SER A 351 25.41 2.63 7.80
N VAL A 352 25.11 3.86 7.44
CA VAL A 352 24.19 4.20 6.34
C VAL A 352 24.93 4.96 5.25
N VAL A 353 24.69 4.64 3.97
CA VAL A 353 25.07 5.50 2.86
C VAL A 353 23.87 6.37 2.50
N ALA A 354 24.01 7.69 2.69
CA ALA A 354 22.96 8.68 2.38
C ALA A 354 23.13 9.19 0.94
N THR A 355 22.06 9.13 0.14
CA THR A 355 22.08 9.49 -1.28
C THR A 355 20.80 10.15 -1.77
N GLY A 356 20.73 10.49 -3.07
CA GLY A 356 19.59 11.16 -3.72
C GLY A 356 19.73 12.67 -3.74
N ASP A 357 18.74 13.37 -4.34
CA ASP A 357 18.74 14.83 -4.49
C ASP A 357 18.88 15.56 -3.16
N ARG A 358 18.31 15.00 -2.08
CA ARG A 358 18.26 15.57 -0.73
C ARG A 358 19.21 14.86 0.26
N TYR A 359 20.30 14.29 -0.23
CA TYR A 359 21.27 13.58 0.63
C TYR A 359 21.86 14.45 1.75
N ARG A 360 21.94 15.78 1.55
CA ARG A 360 22.43 16.71 2.58
C ARG A 360 21.45 16.87 3.73
N ASP A 361 20.15 17.04 3.43
CA ASP A 361 19.08 17.11 4.46
C ASP A 361 19.00 15.81 5.22
N LEU A 362 19.08 14.68 4.51
CA LEU A 362 19.13 13.35 5.10
C LEU A 362 20.37 13.19 6.02
N SER A 363 21.54 13.63 5.59
CA SER A 363 22.77 13.57 6.40
C SER A 363 22.63 14.37 7.70
N VAL A 364 22.05 15.56 7.64
CA VAL A 364 21.75 16.37 8.85
C VAL A 364 20.81 15.58 9.77
N ARG A 365 19.72 15.01 9.23
CA ARG A 365 18.75 14.24 10.02
C ARG A 365 19.39 13.00 10.66
N LEU A 366 20.21 12.25 9.91
CA LEU A 366 20.94 11.09 10.43
C LEU A 366 21.96 11.47 11.53
N GLN A 367 22.61 12.61 11.39
CA GLN A 367 23.52 13.14 12.42
C GLN A 367 22.76 13.43 13.72
N TYR A 368 21.59 14.07 13.64
CA TYR A 368 20.74 14.32 14.82
C TYR A 368 20.20 13.01 15.44
N ALA A 369 19.99 11.98 14.62
CA ALA A 369 19.60 10.65 15.09
C ALA A 369 20.77 9.83 15.70
N GLY A 370 22.01 10.35 15.67
CA GLY A 370 23.18 9.62 16.13
C GLY A 370 23.58 8.44 15.25
N VAL A 371 23.17 8.43 13.98
CA VAL A 371 23.43 7.35 13.02
C VAL A 371 24.73 7.63 12.25
N ALA A 372 25.67 6.69 12.30
CA ALA A 372 26.90 6.76 11.50
C ALA A 372 26.55 6.68 10.01
N HIS A 373 27.02 7.65 9.22
CA HIS A 373 26.69 7.68 7.80
C HIS A 373 27.79 8.29 6.95
N VAL A 374 27.71 7.99 5.66
CA VAL A 374 28.56 8.57 4.62
C VAL A 374 27.65 9.12 3.52
N ALA A 375 27.92 10.32 3.04
CA ALA A 375 27.21 10.92 1.91
C ALA A 375 27.83 10.49 0.58
N GLU A 376 26.98 10.05 -0.35
CA GLU A 376 27.34 9.77 -1.74
C GLU A 376 26.21 10.30 -2.64
N PRO A 377 26.45 11.36 -3.42
CA PRO A 377 25.40 11.99 -4.23
C PRO A 377 24.81 11.08 -5.32
N ASP A 378 25.62 10.21 -5.89
CA ASP A 378 25.21 9.31 -6.97
C ASP A 378 24.60 8.03 -6.38
N PRO A 379 23.30 7.74 -6.66
CA PRO A 379 22.61 6.58 -6.08
C PRO A 379 23.22 5.23 -6.47
N VAL A 380 23.74 5.08 -7.70
CA VAL A 380 24.36 3.83 -8.15
C VAL A 380 25.67 3.60 -7.42
N ARG A 381 26.50 4.66 -7.32
CA ARG A 381 27.75 4.61 -6.55
C ARG A 381 27.51 4.38 -5.08
N ALA A 382 26.41 4.91 -4.52
CA ALA A 382 26.03 4.67 -3.14
C ALA A 382 25.78 3.18 -2.87
N VAL A 383 25.06 2.49 -3.76
CA VAL A 383 24.81 1.05 -3.66
C VAL A 383 26.12 0.26 -3.79
N GLN A 384 26.95 0.58 -4.79
CA GLN A 384 28.24 -0.08 -4.98
C GLN A 384 29.19 0.13 -3.79
N ARG A 385 29.21 1.34 -3.23
CA ARG A 385 30.00 1.68 -2.04
C ARG A 385 29.53 0.88 -0.80
N ALA A 386 28.23 0.75 -0.61
CA ALA A 386 27.67 -0.03 0.49
C ALA A 386 28.05 -1.52 0.36
N GLY A 387 27.93 -2.10 -0.82
CA GLY A 387 28.27 -3.50 -1.09
C GLY A 387 29.79 -3.79 -1.14
N GLY A 388 30.62 -2.79 -1.44
CA GLY A 388 32.09 -2.92 -1.49
C GLY A 388 32.84 -2.48 -0.23
N GLY A 389 32.10 -2.22 0.87
CA GLY A 389 32.69 -1.75 2.13
C GLY A 389 33.60 -2.80 2.80
N PRO A 390 34.52 -2.36 3.68
CA PRO A 390 35.36 -3.28 4.45
C PRO A 390 34.51 -4.24 5.29
N GLY A 391 34.76 -5.56 5.14
CA GLY A 391 34.05 -6.59 5.88
C GLY A 391 32.72 -7.03 5.27
N VAL A 392 32.29 -6.43 4.15
CA VAL A 392 31.08 -6.87 3.42
C VAL A 392 31.45 -8.05 2.52
N PRO A 393 30.75 -9.20 2.61
CA PRO A 393 30.94 -10.32 1.69
C PRO A 393 30.62 -9.88 0.24
N ARG A 394 31.33 -10.43 -0.75
CA ARG A 394 31.13 -10.07 -2.17
C ARG A 394 29.74 -10.44 -2.72
N ASP A 395 29.07 -11.37 -2.07
CA ASP A 395 27.72 -11.86 -2.38
C ASP A 395 26.64 -11.24 -1.47
N ALA A 396 27.02 -10.26 -0.64
CA ALA A 396 26.08 -9.60 0.25
C ALA A 396 25.05 -8.79 -0.53
N THR A 397 23.79 -8.93 -0.15
CA THR A 397 22.72 -8.07 -0.64
C THR A 397 22.77 -6.74 0.12
N VAL A 398 22.59 -5.62 -0.57
CA VAL A 398 22.47 -4.28 0.00
C VAL A 398 20.98 -3.93 0.14
N ASP A 399 20.56 -3.46 1.30
CA ASP A 399 19.25 -2.90 1.49
C ASP A 399 19.23 -1.45 1.02
N VAL A 400 18.26 -1.11 0.19
CA VAL A 400 18.06 0.25 -0.32
C VAL A 400 16.63 0.71 -0.04
N ILE A 401 16.49 1.74 0.78
CA ILE A 401 15.19 2.38 1.03
C ILE A 401 15.18 3.72 0.32
N GLY A 402 14.21 3.91 -0.58
CA GLY A 402 14.02 5.17 -1.31
C GLY A 402 12.60 5.69 -1.23
N ASN A 403 12.43 7.01 -1.33
CA ASN A 403 11.12 7.57 -1.62
C ASN A 403 10.77 7.39 -3.11
N TYR A 404 9.63 7.88 -3.56
CA TYR A 404 9.05 7.46 -4.84
C TYR A 404 10.00 7.66 -6.03
N THR A 405 10.50 8.87 -6.25
CA THR A 405 11.37 9.11 -7.42
C THR A 405 12.78 8.54 -7.22
N ALA A 406 13.29 8.48 -5.99
CA ALA A 406 14.58 7.85 -5.69
C ALA A 406 14.56 6.34 -5.96
N PHE A 407 13.46 5.67 -5.63
CA PHE A 407 13.26 4.26 -5.96
C PHE A 407 13.20 4.04 -7.49
N HIS A 408 12.45 4.89 -8.21
CA HIS A 408 12.32 4.80 -9.66
C HIS A 408 13.63 5.11 -10.40
N ASP A 409 14.42 6.09 -9.94
CA ASP A 409 15.74 6.38 -10.50
C ASP A 409 16.65 5.12 -10.46
N LEU A 410 16.63 4.39 -9.35
CA LEU A 410 17.39 3.15 -9.20
C LEU A 410 16.80 1.98 -10.00
N LEU A 411 15.49 1.94 -10.21
CA LEU A 411 14.87 0.96 -11.10
C LEU A 411 15.27 1.14 -12.56
N GLU A 412 15.43 2.39 -13.00
CA GLU A 412 15.74 2.77 -14.39
C GLU A 412 17.25 2.81 -14.63
N ALA A 413 18.07 2.89 -13.58
CA ALA A 413 19.53 2.82 -13.68
C ALA A 413 19.96 1.43 -14.15
N GLN A 414 20.68 1.39 -15.28
CA GLN A 414 21.28 0.18 -15.87
C GLN A 414 22.76 0.07 -15.52
#